data_538846b8792f94c49ed5e109c84b299f
#
_entry.id   538846b8792f94c49ed5e109c84b299f
#
_cell.length_a   1.000
_cell.length_b   1.000
_cell.length_c   1.000
_cell.angle_alpha   90.00
_cell.angle_beta   90.00
_cell.angle_gamma   90.00
#
_symmetry.space_group_name_H-M   'P 1'
#
loop_
_entity.id
_entity.type
_entity.pdbx_description
1 polymer ?
#
loop_
_entity_poly.entity_id
_entity_poly.type
_entity_poly.pdbx_seq_one_letter_code
_entity_poly.pdbx_strand_id
1 'polypeptide(L)'
;MDRFTISLDENLASAFDELIKDRGYTTRSEAVRDILRTHLQHSRERRDTKGSCVANLSYVYNHHERELAERLTRLQHAHHDLTLSTMHVHLDHEECIETVMLKGTVQRVREFAEAMIAERGVRHGSLNLINVELTESHAHGGAAHRHLKPRL
;
A
#
# COMPACT_ATOMS: atom_id res chain seq x y z
N MET A 1 -27.96 -4.41 13.67
CA MET A 1 -27.26 -3.12 13.47
C MET A 1 -26.99 -2.55 14.84
N ASP A 2 -25.73 -2.43 15.23
CA ASP A 2 -25.37 -1.92 16.55
C ASP A 2 -25.26 -0.40 16.52
N ARG A 3 -25.67 0.24 17.60
CA ARG A 3 -25.58 1.69 17.78
C ARG A 3 -24.73 1.99 19.01
N PHE A 4 -23.76 2.90 18.88
CA PHE A 4 -22.93 3.34 19.99
C PHE A 4 -22.82 4.87 19.99
N THR A 5 -22.53 5.44 21.16
CA THR A 5 -22.34 6.88 21.34
C THR A 5 -20.90 7.15 21.76
N ILE A 6 -20.31 8.18 21.17
CA ILE A 6 -18.94 8.64 21.50
C ILE A 6 -19.03 10.05 22.08
N SER A 7 -18.32 10.30 23.18
CA SER A 7 -18.10 11.64 23.70
C SER A 7 -16.69 12.10 23.29
N LEU A 8 -16.60 13.30 22.73
CA LEU A 8 -15.33 13.92 22.33
C LEU A 8 -15.17 15.22 23.13
N ASP A 9 -13.94 15.58 23.44
CA ASP A 9 -13.64 16.94 23.91
C ASP A 9 -13.83 17.96 22.78
N GLU A 10 -13.92 19.25 23.14
CA GLU A 10 -14.22 20.32 22.19
C GLU A 10 -13.19 20.43 21.06
N ASN A 11 -11.91 20.27 21.37
CA ASN A 11 -10.85 20.39 20.37
C ASN A 11 -10.92 19.26 19.35
N LEU A 12 -11.09 18.02 19.82
CA LEU A 12 -11.21 16.86 18.95
C LEU A 12 -12.52 16.89 18.14
N ALA A 13 -13.61 17.35 18.72
CA ALA A 13 -14.88 17.52 18.01
C ALA A 13 -14.76 18.54 16.88
N SER A 14 -14.11 19.70 17.14
CA SER A 14 -13.86 20.73 16.13
C SER A 14 -12.99 20.22 14.98
N ALA A 15 -11.86 19.59 15.31
CA ALA A 15 -10.96 18.99 14.31
C ALA A 15 -11.67 17.91 13.47
N PHE A 16 -12.56 17.13 14.08
CA PHE A 16 -13.35 16.13 13.37
C PHE A 16 -14.38 16.77 12.42
N ASP A 17 -15.03 17.86 12.81
CA ASP A 17 -15.95 18.58 11.95
C ASP A 17 -15.24 19.26 10.76
N GLU A 18 -14.01 19.74 10.94
CA GLU A 18 -13.16 20.21 9.85
C GLU A 18 -12.84 19.08 8.87
N LEU A 19 -12.40 17.93 9.37
CA LEU A 19 -12.11 16.75 8.55
C LEU A 19 -13.35 16.28 7.74
N ILE A 20 -14.54 16.34 8.33
CA ILE A 20 -15.81 16.02 7.63
C ILE A 20 -16.00 16.93 6.42
N LYS A 21 -15.81 18.24 6.61
CA LYS A 21 -15.94 19.24 5.54
C LYS A 21 -14.90 19.01 4.44
N ASP A 22 -13.64 18.85 4.83
CA ASP A 22 -12.52 18.69 3.89
C ASP A 22 -12.65 17.43 3.04
N ARG A 23 -13.15 16.35 3.62
CA ARG A 23 -13.36 15.07 2.92
C ARG A 23 -14.72 14.91 2.28
N GLY A 24 -15.62 15.89 2.43
CA GLY A 24 -16.95 15.88 1.81
C GLY A 24 -17.93 14.86 2.38
N TYR A 25 -17.74 14.42 3.63
CA TYR A 25 -18.71 13.53 4.28
C TYR A 25 -20.02 14.25 4.58
N THR A 26 -21.13 13.57 4.39
CA THR A 26 -22.46 14.13 4.63
C THR A 26 -22.84 14.10 6.11
N THR A 27 -22.34 13.12 6.86
CA THR A 27 -22.65 12.96 8.28
C THR A 27 -21.44 12.51 9.09
N ARG A 28 -21.42 12.86 10.40
CA ARG A 28 -20.42 12.36 11.36
C ARG A 28 -20.39 10.83 11.39
N SER A 29 -21.55 10.18 11.33
CA SER A 29 -21.66 8.72 11.34
C SER A 29 -21.05 8.06 10.11
N GLU A 30 -21.10 8.70 8.95
CA GLU A 30 -20.43 8.25 7.73
C GLU A 30 -18.91 8.33 7.88
N ALA A 31 -18.40 9.48 8.31
CA ALA A 31 -16.98 9.71 8.55
C ALA A 31 -16.40 8.70 9.55
N VAL A 32 -17.09 8.47 10.69
CA VAL A 32 -16.65 7.49 11.70
C VAL A 32 -16.59 6.09 11.11
N ARG A 33 -17.61 5.66 10.35
CA ARG A 33 -17.60 4.33 9.73
C ARG A 33 -16.46 4.15 8.76
N ASP A 34 -16.17 5.16 7.95
CA ASP A 34 -15.11 5.11 6.96
C ASP A 34 -13.72 5.07 7.60
N ILE A 35 -13.48 5.94 8.59
CA ILE A 35 -12.24 5.95 9.38
C ILE A 35 -12.03 4.60 10.08
N LEU A 36 -13.07 4.05 10.70
CA LEU A 36 -12.98 2.75 11.37
C LEU A 36 -12.68 1.62 10.37
N ARG A 37 -13.34 1.59 9.22
CA ARG A 37 -13.07 0.61 8.16
C ARG A 37 -11.61 0.68 7.72
N THR A 38 -11.15 1.86 7.38
CA THR A 38 -9.77 2.09 6.94
C THR A 38 -8.77 1.65 8.02
N HIS A 39 -8.99 2.06 9.27
CA HIS A 39 -8.10 1.70 10.37
C HIS A 39 -8.09 0.18 10.67
N LEU A 40 -9.25 -0.45 10.68
CA LEU A 40 -9.37 -1.89 10.90
C LEU A 40 -8.78 -2.69 9.75
N GLN A 41 -8.94 -2.24 8.50
CA GLN A 41 -8.32 -2.84 7.34
C GLN A 41 -6.80 -2.79 7.44
N HIS A 42 -6.21 -1.63 7.68
CA HIS A 42 -4.77 -1.48 7.89
C HIS A 42 -4.25 -2.33 9.07
N SER A 43 -5.02 -2.42 10.15
CA SER A 43 -4.67 -3.24 11.32
C SER A 43 -4.68 -4.74 11.00
N ARG A 44 -5.64 -5.22 10.22
CA ARG A 44 -5.70 -6.62 9.74
C ARG A 44 -4.54 -6.93 8.79
N GLU A 45 -4.29 -6.05 7.85
CA GLU A 45 -3.19 -6.17 6.88
C GLU A 45 -1.83 -6.25 7.58
N ARG A 46 -1.63 -5.52 8.67
CA ARG A 46 -0.41 -5.61 9.48
C ARG A 46 -0.26 -6.92 10.25
N ARG A 47 -1.36 -7.55 10.63
CA ARG A 47 -1.37 -8.81 11.41
C ARG A 47 -1.33 -10.06 10.53
N ASP A 48 -1.91 -9.99 9.34
CA ASP A 48 -1.93 -11.11 8.42
C ASP A 48 -0.64 -11.14 7.60
N THR A 49 0.32 -11.95 8.07
CA THR A 49 1.56 -12.24 7.34
C THR A 49 1.40 -13.44 6.40
N LYS A 50 0.25 -14.11 6.45
CA LYS A 50 -0.04 -15.29 5.64
C LYS A 50 -0.89 -14.91 4.43
N GLY A 51 -0.72 -15.67 3.35
CA GLY A 51 -1.50 -15.48 2.14
C GLY A 51 -0.77 -14.70 1.05
N SER A 52 -1.50 -14.39 -0.01
CA SER A 52 -0.99 -13.66 -1.18
C SER A 52 -1.47 -12.23 -1.17
N CYS A 53 -0.67 -11.34 -1.75
CA CYS A 53 -1.02 -9.94 -1.91
C CYS A 53 -0.59 -9.40 -3.27
N VAL A 54 -1.21 -8.30 -3.64
CA VAL A 54 -0.70 -7.35 -4.62
C VAL A 54 -0.40 -6.06 -3.89
N ALA A 55 0.71 -5.43 -4.18
CA ALA A 55 1.13 -4.23 -3.47
C ALA A 55 1.73 -3.20 -4.41
N ASN A 56 1.73 -1.96 -3.93
CA ASN A 56 2.39 -0.84 -4.54
C ASN A 56 3.39 -0.29 -3.52
N LEU A 57 4.66 -0.31 -3.87
CA LEU A 57 5.75 0.28 -3.11
C LEU A 57 6.18 1.55 -3.84
N SER A 58 6.14 2.70 -3.16
CA SER A 58 6.67 3.95 -3.70
C SER A 58 7.76 4.53 -2.79
N TYR A 59 8.76 5.16 -3.36
CA TYR A 59 9.84 5.82 -2.65
C TYR A 59 10.51 6.88 -3.50
N VAL A 60 11.19 7.81 -2.84
CA VAL A 60 11.95 8.89 -3.47
C VAL A 60 13.44 8.67 -3.20
N TYR A 61 14.27 8.89 -4.22
CA TYR A 61 15.72 8.84 -4.09
C TYR A 61 16.40 9.75 -5.11
N ASN A 62 17.66 10.11 -4.82
CA ASN A 62 18.50 10.85 -5.76
C ASN A 62 19.14 9.86 -6.76
N HIS A 63 18.74 9.95 -8.03
CA HIS A 63 19.24 9.03 -9.07
C HIS A 63 20.68 9.33 -9.52
N HIS A 64 21.25 10.46 -9.13
CA HIS A 64 22.69 10.76 -9.35
C HIS A 64 23.61 10.08 -8.32
N GLU A 65 23.07 9.62 -7.19
CA GLU A 65 23.78 8.74 -6.28
C GLU A 65 23.89 7.33 -6.89
N ARG A 66 24.90 7.15 -7.73
CA ARG A 66 25.10 5.94 -8.53
C ARG A 66 25.09 4.67 -7.68
N GLU A 67 25.76 4.67 -6.55
CA GLU A 67 25.79 3.51 -5.65
C GLU A 67 24.40 3.16 -5.10
N LEU A 68 23.57 4.16 -4.81
CA LEU A 68 22.20 3.95 -4.35
C LEU A 68 21.35 3.33 -5.47
N ALA A 69 21.37 3.91 -6.67
CA ALA A 69 20.64 3.38 -7.82
C ALA A 69 21.05 1.93 -8.14
N GLU A 70 22.35 1.59 -8.06
CA GLU A 70 22.83 0.23 -8.25
C GLU A 70 22.35 -0.73 -7.14
N ARG A 71 22.32 -0.29 -5.86
CA ARG A 71 21.80 -1.10 -4.75
C ARG A 71 20.32 -1.39 -4.91
N LEU A 72 19.51 -0.38 -5.23
CA LEU A 72 18.06 -0.53 -5.45
C LEU A 72 17.78 -1.48 -6.63
N THR A 73 18.49 -1.31 -7.74
CA THR A 73 18.40 -2.23 -8.89
C THR A 73 18.76 -3.65 -8.51
N ARG A 74 19.81 -3.85 -7.72
CA ARG A 74 20.23 -5.18 -7.26
C ARG A 74 19.19 -5.85 -6.37
N LEU A 75 18.57 -5.08 -5.46
CA LEU A 75 17.47 -5.58 -4.63
C LEU A 75 16.26 -6.01 -5.47
N GLN A 76 15.89 -5.22 -6.47
CA GLN A 76 14.79 -5.57 -7.39
C GLN A 76 15.13 -6.84 -8.19
N HIS A 77 16.35 -6.96 -8.70
CA HIS A 77 16.79 -8.15 -9.43
C HIS A 77 16.81 -9.42 -8.55
N ALA A 78 17.21 -9.30 -7.29
CA ALA A 78 17.19 -10.43 -6.36
C ALA A 78 15.77 -10.91 -6.03
N HIS A 79 14.75 -10.06 -6.27
CA HIS A 79 13.34 -10.33 -6.02
C HIS A 79 12.49 -10.14 -7.28
N HIS A 80 13.06 -10.45 -8.45
CA HIS A 80 12.37 -10.26 -9.75
C HIS A 80 11.06 -11.05 -9.86
N ASP A 81 10.92 -12.13 -9.13
CA ASP A 81 9.70 -12.95 -9.06
C ASP A 81 8.53 -12.25 -8.31
N LEU A 82 8.83 -11.23 -7.51
CA LEU A 82 7.83 -10.41 -6.84
C LEU A 82 7.41 -9.21 -7.68
N THR A 83 8.27 -8.70 -8.56
CA THR A 83 8.07 -7.45 -9.29
C THR A 83 7.26 -7.69 -10.57
N LEU A 84 6.12 -7.01 -10.70
CA LEU A 84 5.28 -7.02 -11.89
C LEU A 84 5.68 -5.92 -12.87
N SER A 85 5.93 -4.73 -12.35
CA SER A 85 6.33 -3.56 -13.13
C SER A 85 6.96 -2.50 -12.23
N THR A 86 7.74 -1.63 -12.84
CA THR A 86 8.35 -0.46 -12.19
C THR A 86 8.06 0.77 -13.04
N MET A 87 7.68 1.85 -12.38
CA MET A 87 7.48 3.16 -12.99
C MET A 87 8.39 4.17 -12.30
N HIS A 88 9.09 4.96 -13.10
CA HIS A 88 10.05 5.95 -12.66
C HIS A 88 9.66 7.32 -13.21
N VAL A 89 9.61 8.32 -12.33
CA VAL A 89 9.25 9.70 -12.68
C VAL A 89 10.26 10.65 -12.04
N HIS A 90 10.84 11.53 -12.86
CA HIS A 90 11.70 12.60 -12.37
C HIS A 90 10.85 13.68 -11.68
N LEU A 91 11.21 14.03 -10.46
CA LEU A 91 10.59 15.13 -9.71
C LEU A 91 11.30 16.45 -10.02
N ASP A 92 12.63 16.39 -10.11
CA ASP A 92 13.50 17.48 -10.52
C ASP A 92 14.78 16.93 -11.18
N HIS A 93 15.87 17.70 -11.20
CA HIS A 93 17.15 17.27 -11.82
C HIS A 93 17.87 16.17 -11.03
N GLU A 94 17.60 16.01 -9.74
CA GLU A 94 18.31 15.08 -8.87
C GLU A 94 17.40 13.98 -8.33
N GLU A 95 16.16 14.33 -8.00
CA GLU A 95 15.22 13.48 -7.29
C GLU A 95 14.24 12.81 -8.25
N CYS A 96 13.95 11.57 -7.96
CA CYS A 96 12.91 10.82 -8.64
C CYS A 96 12.02 10.07 -7.65
N ILE A 97 10.78 9.85 -8.05
CA ILE A 97 9.90 8.89 -7.42
C ILE A 97 9.85 7.62 -8.26
N GLU A 98 10.03 6.49 -7.61
CA GLU A 98 9.86 5.19 -8.22
C GLU A 98 8.71 4.44 -7.56
N THR A 99 7.92 3.78 -8.39
CA THR A 99 6.78 2.97 -7.95
C THR A 99 6.92 1.57 -8.50
N VAL A 100 6.92 0.59 -7.61
CA VAL A 100 7.07 -0.83 -7.93
C VAL A 100 5.77 -1.56 -7.61
N MET A 101 5.17 -2.18 -8.63
CA MET A 101 4.04 -3.08 -8.45
C MET A 101 4.54 -4.47 -8.10
N LEU A 102 4.04 -5.01 -7.00
CA LEU A 102 4.49 -6.27 -6.40
C LEU A 102 3.35 -7.27 -6.31
N LYS A 103 3.70 -8.55 -6.44
CA LYS A 103 2.78 -9.68 -6.22
C LYS A 103 3.56 -10.81 -5.57
N GLY A 104 3.02 -11.38 -4.50
CA GLY A 104 3.66 -12.50 -3.82
C GLY A 104 2.97 -12.86 -2.51
N THR A 105 3.68 -13.58 -1.65
CA THR A 105 3.22 -13.76 -0.28
C THR A 105 3.40 -12.46 0.50
N VAL A 106 2.49 -12.18 1.42
CA VAL A 106 2.52 -10.97 2.25
C VAL A 106 3.88 -10.80 2.93
N GLN A 107 4.41 -11.89 3.48
CA GLN A 107 5.71 -11.86 4.15
C GLN A 107 6.83 -11.41 3.21
N ARG A 108 6.99 -12.06 2.05
CA ARG A 108 8.06 -11.72 1.10
C ARG A 108 7.98 -10.30 0.56
N VAL A 109 6.74 -9.85 0.26
CA VAL A 109 6.50 -8.49 -0.22
C VAL A 109 6.87 -7.46 0.84
N ARG A 110 6.55 -7.71 2.12
CA ARG A 110 6.95 -6.83 3.23
C ARG A 110 8.45 -6.79 3.43
N GLU A 111 9.10 -7.96 3.50
CA GLU A 111 10.55 -8.06 3.66
C GLU A 111 11.29 -7.30 2.53
N PHE A 112 10.84 -7.44 1.30
CA PHE A 112 11.38 -6.69 0.18
C PHE A 112 11.16 -5.19 0.31
N ALA A 113 9.93 -4.75 0.62
CA ALA A 113 9.60 -3.34 0.78
C ALA A 113 10.39 -2.69 1.94
N GLU A 114 10.51 -3.38 3.07
CA GLU A 114 11.30 -2.92 4.22
C GLU A 114 12.79 -2.78 3.86
N ALA A 115 13.35 -3.73 3.13
CA ALA A 115 14.72 -3.66 2.66
C ALA A 115 14.94 -2.45 1.72
N MET A 116 14.01 -2.20 0.80
CA MET A 116 14.08 -1.06 -0.12
C MET A 116 13.96 0.28 0.62
N ILE A 117 13.01 0.39 1.55
CA ILE A 117 12.76 1.62 2.33
C ILE A 117 13.93 1.92 3.29
N ALA A 118 14.57 0.88 3.81
CA ALA A 118 15.70 1.01 4.74
C ALA A 118 17.02 1.40 4.06
N GLU A 119 17.10 1.37 2.73
CA GLU A 119 18.31 1.78 2.02
C GLU A 119 18.66 3.24 2.31
N ARG A 120 19.92 3.46 2.69
CA ARG A 120 20.42 4.82 2.97
C ARG A 120 20.28 5.70 1.71
N GLY A 121 19.57 6.81 1.84
CA GLY A 121 19.29 7.74 0.75
C GLY A 121 17.88 7.58 0.16
N VAL A 122 17.15 6.53 0.52
CA VAL A 122 15.74 6.38 0.21
C VAL A 122 14.91 7.22 1.19
N ARG A 123 13.92 7.93 0.65
CA ARG A 123 13.00 8.80 1.39
C ARG A 123 11.57 8.55 0.97
N HIS A 124 10.62 8.97 1.79
CA HIS A 124 9.18 8.87 1.51
C HIS A 124 8.72 7.47 1.11
N GLY A 125 9.37 6.44 1.69
CA GLY A 125 9.01 5.04 1.44
C GLY A 125 7.61 4.72 1.96
N SER A 126 6.75 4.17 1.09
CA SER A 126 5.38 3.79 1.43
C SER A 126 4.98 2.51 0.73
N LEU A 127 4.44 1.57 1.48
CA LEU A 127 3.87 0.33 0.97
C LEU A 127 2.35 0.32 1.17
N ASN A 128 1.62 0.27 0.08
CA ASN A 128 0.18 -0.03 0.07
C ASN A 128 -0.01 -1.48 -0.36
N LEU A 129 -0.51 -2.32 0.54
CA LEU A 129 -0.64 -3.76 0.35
C LEU A 129 -2.11 -4.18 0.42
N ILE A 130 -2.55 -4.94 -0.59
CA ILE A 130 -3.91 -5.47 -0.70
C ILE A 130 -3.82 -6.99 -0.62
N ASN A 131 -4.37 -7.57 0.45
CA ASN A 131 -4.49 -9.02 0.57
C ASN A 131 -5.46 -9.55 -0.48
N VAL A 132 -5.09 -10.65 -1.14
CA VAL A 132 -5.88 -11.26 -2.21
C VAL A 132 -6.05 -12.74 -2.00
N GLU A 133 -7.17 -13.27 -2.49
CA GLU A 133 -7.43 -14.69 -2.62
C GLU A 133 -7.35 -15.10 -4.09
N LEU A 134 -6.74 -16.25 -4.34
CA LEU A 134 -6.79 -16.87 -5.66
C LEU A 134 -8.16 -17.54 -5.82
N THR A 135 -8.92 -17.09 -6.82
CA THR A 135 -10.17 -17.78 -7.18
C THR A 135 -9.91 -19.10 -7.88
N GLU A 136 -10.93 -19.96 -7.93
CA GLU A 136 -10.88 -21.16 -8.73
C GLU A 136 -10.60 -20.82 -10.18
N SER A 137 -9.90 -21.75 -10.86
CA SER A 137 -9.58 -21.60 -12.28
C SER A 137 -10.84 -21.77 -13.12
N HIS A 138 -11.09 -20.84 -14.02
CA HIS A 138 -12.15 -20.95 -15.03
C HIS A 138 -11.65 -20.49 -16.40
N ALA A 139 -12.35 -20.92 -17.45
CA ALA A 139 -12.01 -20.55 -18.81
C ALA A 139 -13.19 -19.84 -19.49
N HIS A 140 -12.90 -18.73 -20.16
CA HIS A 140 -13.82 -18.05 -21.06
C HIS A 140 -13.25 -18.14 -22.48
N GLY A 141 -13.65 -19.17 -23.23
CA GLY A 141 -13.30 -19.31 -24.66
C GLY A 141 -11.80 -19.42 -24.96
N GLY A 142 -10.96 -19.80 -24.01
CA GLY A 142 -9.50 -19.88 -24.17
C GLY A 142 -8.82 -20.59 -23.00
N ALA A 143 -7.58 -20.21 -22.69
CA ALA A 143 -6.80 -20.79 -21.61
C ALA A 143 -7.43 -20.55 -20.23
N ALA A 144 -7.38 -21.56 -19.36
CA ALA A 144 -7.81 -21.42 -17.98
C ALA A 144 -6.94 -20.40 -17.23
N HIS A 145 -7.57 -19.50 -16.48
CA HIS A 145 -6.90 -18.50 -15.67
C HIS A 145 -7.56 -18.34 -14.31
N ARG A 146 -6.85 -17.70 -13.38
CA ARG A 146 -7.30 -17.41 -12.03
C ARG A 146 -7.33 -15.91 -11.81
N HIS A 147 -8.32 -15.45 -11.06
CA HIS A 147 -8.38 -14.05 -10.63
C HIS A 147 -7.83 -13.89 -9.23
N LEU A 148 -7.35 -12.68 -8.96
CA LEU A 148 -6.98 -12.22 -7.63
C LEU A 148 -8.15 -11.40 -7.07
N LYS A 149 -8.83 -11.94 -6.07
CA LYS A 149 -9.96 -11.26 -5.42
C LYS A 149 -9.46 -10.58 -4.15
N PRO A 150 -9.62 -9.24 -4.02
CA PRO A 150 -9.29 -8.56 -2.78
C PRO A 150 -10.09 -9.12 -1.61
N ARG A 151 -9.43 -9.32 -0.46
CA ARG A 151 -10.09 -9.64 0.80
C ARG A 151 -10.59 -8.34 1.43
N LEU A 152 -11.88 -8.30 1.77
CA LEU A 152 -12.52 -7.20 2.47
C LEU A 152 -12.40 -7.34 3.99
#